data_d2ece0c53fc847d5fac58dad46718e5f
#
_entry.id   d2ece0c53fc847d5fac58dad46718e5f
#
_cell.length_a   1.000
_cell.length_b   1.000
_cell.length_c   1.000
_cell.angle_alpha   90.00
_cell.angle_beta   90.00
_cell.angle_gamma   90.00
#
_symmetry.space_group_name_H-M   'P 1'
#
loop_
_entity.id
_entity.type
_entity.pdbx_description
1 polymer ?
#
loop_
_entity_poly.entity_id
_entity_poly.type
_entity_poly.pdbx_seq_one_letter_code
_entity_poly.pdbx_strand_id
1 'polypeptide(L)'
;KAAAEAFEISKAKVDAEERRIEQEKLDLEKASKAARQKSANVEAKVAKQAKAKADAEAKAAKEAKAKEKADAKAAKESEEKAAAEAEAAKEAAAAKKAEKKPVTKEVKKQEELKRVQSRAKTIDFKTLGEATSSTLKSEVKKGATTLEVANAKEFAQAGTASISDDSGRSIVTWTGKEGNALTGVKGITRIFGTASIVTVRDDLQVIKGIGPFIEEKLNALGITTYRQIANMNAKLETQVNEAIEFFPGRVKRDQWANQAKILLGEDVKLDEKALKQAEELERISKNAESIDFATLGVATLDEKDDLQTIKGIGPFIAEKLYALGIYTFEQVGNMNSEIEEQVNKAIEFFPGRVKRDEWAKQAKKLHDEKK
;
A
#
# COMPACT_ATOMS: atom_id res chain seq x y z
N LYS A 1 15.45 61.55 -82.98
CA LYS A 1 16.14 61.99 -81.74
C LYS A 1 15.42 61.54 -80.50
N ALA A 2 14.10 61.78 -80.37
CA ALA A 2 13.36 61.42 -79.14
C ALA A 2 13.37 59.92 -78.80
N ALA A 3 13.34 59.00 -79.77
CA ALA A 3 13.38 57.54 -79.50
C ALA A 3 14.76 57.06 -79.00
N ALA A 4 15.84 57.65 -79.44
CA ALA A 4 17.20 57.32 -79.02
C ALA A 4 17.48 57.82 -77.54
N GLU A 5 16.96 59.00 -77.23
CA GLU A 5 17.05 59.54 -75.85
C GLU A 5 16.18 58.72 -74.88
N ALA A 6 15.01 58.24 -75.24
CA ALA A 6 14.16 57.37 -74.44
C ALA A 6 14.84 55.98 -74.16
N PHE A 7 15.55 55.45 -75.18
CA PHE A 7 16.27 54.20 -75.03
C PHE A 7 17.45 54.32 -74.06
N GLU A 8 18.24 55.42 -74.17
CA GLU A 8 19.40 55.64 -73.23
C GLU A 8 18.90 55.85 -71.77
N ILE A 9 17.77 56.56 -71.60
CA ILE A 9 17.18 56.74 -70.27
C ILE A 9 16.71 55.37 -69.67
N SER A 10 16.11 54.53 -70.54
CA SER A 10 15.65 53.22 -70.15
C SER A 10 16.83 52.31 -69.77
N LYS A 11 17.89 52.32 -70.56
CA LYS A 11 19.12 51.56 -70.27
C LYS A 11 19.77 52.02 -69.02
N ALA A 12 19.93 53.33 -68.77
CA ALA A 12 20.48 53.87 -67.57
C ALA A 12 19.69 53.49 -66.33
N LYS A 13 18.35 53.38 -66.44
CA LYS A 13 17.51 52.86 -65.31
C LYS A 13 17.75 51.38 -65.00
N VAL A 14 17.88 50.53 -66.02
CA VAL A 14 18.19 49.12 -65.87
C VAL A 14 19.55 48.93 -65.23
N ASP A 15 20.58 49.62 -65.72
CA ASP A 15 21.94 49.54 -65.14
C ASP A 15 22.02 50.06 -63.70
N ALA A 16 21.16 51.02 -63.33
CA ALA A 16 21.07 51.53 -61.96
C ALA A 16 20.37 50.50 -61.04
N GLU A 17 19.32 49.83 -61.54
CA GLU A 17 18.61 48.79 -60.78
C GLU A 17 19.49 47.54 -60.59
N GLU A 18 20.24 47.13 -61.65
CA GLU A 18 21.19 46.01 -61.51
C GLU A 18 22.29 46.30 -60.45
N ARG A 19 22.85 47.50 -60.45
CA ARG A 19 23.82 47.90 -59.41
C ARG A 19 23.21 47.90 -58.01
N ARG A 20 21.94 48.28 -57.87
CA ARG A 20 21.23 48.27 -56.61
C ARG A 20 21.04 46.86 -56.12
N ILE A 21 20.63 45.93 -56.97
CA ILE A 21 20.44 44.52 -56.63
C ILE A 21 21.75 43.85 -56.26
N GLU A 22 22.85 44.20 -56.95
CA GLU A 22 24.17 43.67 -56.69
C GLU A 22 24.69 44.17 -55.32
N GLN A 23 24.46 45.45 -55.01
CA GLN A 23 24.80 46.01 -53.69
C GLN A 23 23.99 45.35 -52.57
N GLU A 24 22.69 45.15 -52.78
CA GLU A 24 21.82 44.51 -51.82
C GLU A 24 22.23 43.04 -51.52
N LYS A 25 22.65 42.32 -52.58
CA LYS A 25 23.21 40.97 -52.43
C LYS A 25 24.49 40.97 -51.61
N LEU A 26 25.38 41.92 -51.85
CA LEU A 26 26.66 42.05 -51.13
C LEU A 26 26.43 42.38 -49.65
N ASP A 27 25.46 43.23 -49.37
CA ASP A 27 25.12 43.60 -47.97
C ASP A 27 24.45 42.46 -47.23
N LEU A 28 23.58 41.68 -47.92
CA LEU A 28 22.99 40.47 -47.39
C LEU A 28 24.05 39.38 -47.05
N GLU A 29 25.05 39.23 -47.97
CA GLU A 29 26.17 38.30 -47.71
C GLU A 29 27.03 38.71 -46.50
N LYS A 30 27.33 40.02 -46.37
CA LYS A 30 28.02 40.56 -45.21
C LYS A 30 27.23 40.36 -43.92
N ALA A 31 25.92 40.62 -43.94
CA ALA A 31 25.03 40.40 -42.80
C ALA A 31 24.97 38.92 -42.41
N SER A 32 24.90 38.02 -43.39
CA SER A 32 24.93 36.56 -43.15
C SER A 32 26.25 36.11 -42.54
N LYS A 33 27.38 36.59 -43.02
CA LYS A 33 28.71 36.28 -42.45
C LYS A 33 28.84 36.80 -41.00
N ALA A 34 28.37 38.02 -40.73
CA ALA A 34 28.35 38.61 -39.40
C ALA A 34 27.44 37.82 -38.41
N ALA A 35 26.28 37.37 -38.89
CA ALA A 35 25.39 36.53 -38.08
C ALA A 35 26.01 35.18 -37.72
N ARG A 36 26.62 34.49 -38.69
CA ARG A 36 27.35 33.23 -38.46
C ARG A 36 28.50 33.42 -37.47
N GLN A 37 29.26 34.51 -37.56
CA GLN A 37 30.35 34.78 -36.62
C GLN A 37 29.84 35.04 -35.19
N LYS A 38 28.69 35.74 -35.05
CA LYS A 38 28.05 35.96 -33.74
C LYS A 38 27.55 34.64 -33.15
N SER A 39 26.92 33.76 -33.94
CA SER A 39 26.48 32.45 -33.51
C SER A 39 27.65 31.60 -33.04
N ALA A 40 28.71 31.49 -33.80
CA ALA A 40 29.92 30.75 -33.44
C ALA A 40 30.57 31.26 -32.12
N ASN A 41 30.56 32.56 -31.91
CA ASN A 41 31.09 33.14 -30.67
C ASN A 41 30.21 32.84 -29.46
N VAL A 42 28.88 32.80 -29.64
CA VAL A 42 27.92 32.43 -28.57
C VAL A 42 28.10 30.95 -28.22
N GLU A 43 28.19 30.08 -29.22
CA GLU A 43 28.41 28.64 -29.02
C GLU A 43 29.73 28.36 -28.30
N ALA A 44 30.80 29.02 -28.68
CA ALA A 44 32.11 28.90 -28.02
C ALA A 44 32.04 29.36 -26.54
N LYS A 45 31.28 30.42 -26.26
CA LYS A 45 31.13 30.92 -24.89
C LYS A 45 30.30 29.96 -24.04
N VAL A 46 29.21 29.40 -24.58
CA VAL A 46 28.37 28.39 -23.91
C VAL A 46 29.18 27.13 -23.65
N ALA A 47 29.96 26.64 -24.62
CA ALA A 47 30.80 25.46 -24.46
C ALA A 47 31.87 25.67 -23.37
N LYS A 48 32.46 26.84 -23.30
CA LYS A 48 33.45 27.18 -22.26
C LYS A 48 32.83 27.24 -20.86
N GLN A 49 31.61 27.79 -20.74
CA GLN A 49 30.89 27.82 -19.48
C GLN A 49 30.43 26.41 -19.02
N ALA A 50 29.97 25.59 -19.97
CA ALA A 50 29.55 24.21 -19.67
C ALA A 50 30.73 23.37 -19.17
N LYS A 51 31.93 23.53 -19.82
CA LYS A 51 33.13 22.83 -19.36
C LYS A 51 33.61 23.29 -17.98
N ALA A 52 33.59 24.60 -17.72
CA ALA A 52 33.95 25.11 -16.40
C ALA A 52 33.02 24.64 -15.28
N LYS A 53 31.70 24.50 -15.59
CA LYS A 53 30.72 23.98 -14.66
C LYS A 53 30.93 22.48 -14.38
N ALA A 54 31.21 21.71 -15.42
CA ALA A 54 31.51 20.27 -15.28
C ALA A 54 32.78 20.01 -14.47
N ASP A 55 33.84 20.82 -14.70
CA ASP A 55 35.10 20.71 -13.94
C ASP A 55 34.89 21.08 -12.45
N ALA A 56 34.06 22.08 -12.16
CA ALA A 56 33.71 22.47 -10.79
C ALA A 56 32.89 21.39 -10.07
N GLU A 57 31.89 20.78 -10.74
CA GLU A 57 31.09 19.68 -10.21
C GLU A 57 31.96 18.42 -9.97
N ALA A 58 32.88 18.11 -10.88
CA ALA A 58 33.81 16.99 -10.71
C ALA A 58 34.77 17.19 -9.53
N LYS A 59 35.18 18.42 -9.26
CA LYS A 59 36.03 18.76 -8.10
C LYS A 59 35.24 18.66 -6.80
N ALA A 60 34.04 19.21 -6.77
CA ALA A 60 33.12 19.10 -5.60
C ALA A 60 32.76 17.64 -5.27
N ALA A 61 32.53 16.81 -6.29
CA ALA A 61 32.24 15.38 -6.09
C ALA A 61 33.46 14.61 -5.52
N LYS A 62 34.69 14.99 -5.90
CA LYS A 62 35.91 14.39 -5.32
C LYS A 62 36.14 14.81 -3.87
N GLU A 63 35.88 16.07 -3.54
CA GLU A 63 35.97 16.58 -2.16
C GLU A 63 34.89 15.97 -1.25
N ALA A 64 33.66 15.81 -1.75
CA ALA A 64 32.59 15.14 -1.03
C ALA A 64 32.93 13.67 -0.72
N LYS A 65 33.43 12.90 -1.71
CA LYS A 65 33.88 11.52 -1.48
C LYS A 65 35.06 11.38 -0.54
N ALA A 66 35.98 12.37 -0.53
CA ALA A 66 37.09 12.38 0.41
C ALA A 66 36.63 12.66 1.84
N LYS A 67 35.66 13.56 2.01
CA LYS A 67 35.04 13.86 3.30
C LYS A 67 34.23 12.68 3.83
N GLU A 68 33.40 12.04 2.99
CA GLU A 68 32.63 10.84 3.33
C GLU A 68 33.53 9.68 3.81
N LYS A 69 34.71 9.47 3.15
CA LYS A 69 35.69 8.48 3.60
C LYS A 69 36.34 8.83 4.93
N ALA A 70 36.59 10.12 5.19
CA ALA A 70 37.16 10.58 6.45
C ALA A 70 36.16 10.43 7.59
N ASP A 71 34.88 10.81 7.34
CA ASP A 71 33.77 10.68 8.31
C ASP A 71 33.44 9.21 8.60
N ALA A 72 33.46 8.33 7.57
CA ALA A 72 33.29 6.89 7.74
C ALA A 72 34.43 6.22 8.53
N LYS A 73 35.65 6.74 8.44
CA LYS A 73 36.78 6.24 9.26
C LYS A 73 36.70 6.71 10.70
N ALA A 74 36.30 7.96 10.92
CA ALA A 74 36.06 8.49 12.27
C ALA A 74 34.86 7.81 12.95
N ALA A 75 33.80 7.50 12.20
CA ALA A 75 32.66 6.75 12.69
C ALA A 75 33.05 5.31 13.12
N LYS A 76 33.88 4.61 12.33
CA LYS A 76 34.37 3.27 12.71
C LYS A 76 35.25 3.28 13.96
N GLU A 77 36.14 4.25 14.12
CA GLU A 77 36.95 4.37 15.33
C GLU A 77 36.12 4.74 16.57
N SER A 78 35.04 5.51 16.41
CA SER A 78 34.10 5.79 17.49
C SER A 78 33.19 4.61 17.81
N GLU A 79 32.81 3.79 16.80
CA GLU A 79 32.04 2.56 16.99
C GLU A 79 32.86 1.45 17.69
N GLU A 80 34.13 1.29 17.35
CA GLU A 80 35.02 0.34 18.05
C GLU A 80 35.22 0.73 19.53
N LYS A 81 35.35 2.03 19.82
CA LYS A 81 35.46 2.51 21.19
C LYS A 81 34.15 2.39 21.98
N ALA A 82 33.02 2.67 21.34
CA ALA A 82 31.71 2.47 21.91
C ALA A 82 31.32 0.98 22.05
N ALA A 83 31.82 0.12 21.17
CA ALA A 83 31.61 -1.32 21.23
C ALA A 83 32.37 -1.93 22.42
N ALA A 84 33.60 -1.47 22.72
CA ALA A 84 34.39 -1.93 23.89
C ALA A 84 33.76 -1.46 25.22
N GLU A 85 33.22 -0.25 25.29
CA GLU A 85 32.46 0.22 26.46
C GLU A 85 31.07 -0.43 26.58
N ALA A 86 30.42 -0.76 25.46
CA ALA A 86 29.14 -1.44 25.44
C ALA A 86 29.24 -2.94 25.80
N GLU A 87 30.39 -3.59 25.57
CA GLU A 87 30.62 -4.98 25.92
C GLU A 87 30.79 -5.14 27.42
N ALA A 88 31.48 -4.21 28.08
CA ALA A 88 31.58 -4.16 29.56
C ALA A 88 30.25 -3.82 30.24
N ALA A 89 29.39 -3.01 29.59
CA ALA A 89 28.04 -2.71 30.08
C ALA A 89 27.03 -3.84 29.76
N LYS A 90 27.27 -4.65 28.73
CA LYS A 90 26.42 -5.80 28.36
C LYS A 90 26.57 -6.98 29.33
N GLU A 91 27.75 -7.23 29.89
CA GLU A 91 27.92 -8.27 30.91
C GLU A 91 27.19 -7.95 32.23
N ALA A 92 27.09 -6.67 32.60
CA ALA A 92 26.32 -6.25 33.79
C ALA A 92 24.80 -6.17 33.53
N ALA A 93 24.36 -5.99 32.27
CA ALA A 93 22.95 -5.95 31.89
C ALA A 93 22.37 -7.30 31.43
N ALA A 94 23.23 -8.27 31.08
CA ALA A 94 22.80 -9.61 30.66
C ALA A 94 22.25 -10.45 31.86
N ALA A 95 22.57 -10.08 33.10
CA ALA A 95 21.97 -10.68 34.28
C ALA A 95 20.54 -10.17 34.60
N LYS A 96 20.05 -9.10 33.91
CA LYS A 96 18.71 -8.51 34.15
C LYS A 96 17.80 -8.46 32.92
N LYS A 97 18.18 -9.06 31.78
CA LYS A 97 17.41 -9.05 30.54
C LYS A 97 17.27 -10.42 29.87
N ALA A 98 17.06 -11.45 30.67
CA ALA A 98 16.42 -12.67 30.20
C ALA A 98 14.91 -12.42 30.21
N GLU A 99 14.39 -11.73 29.20
CA GLU A 99 13.01 -11.77 28.72
C GLU A 99 12.66 -10.50 27.90
N LYS A 100 13.10 -10.51 26.66
CA LYS A 100 12.34 -9.98 25.51
C LYS A 100 13.17 -10.26 24.26
N LYS A 101 12.97 -11.46 23.70
CA LYS A 101 13.35 -11.72 22.31
C LYS A 101 12.71 -10.64 21.45
N PRO A 102 13.41 -10.07 20.44
CA PRO A 102 12.76 -9.18 19.49
C PRO A 102 11.60 -9.94 18.87
N VAL A 103 10.38 -9.47 19.13
CA VAL A 103 9.17 -10.07 18.59
C VAL A 103 9.22 -9.84 17.09
N THR A 104 9.58 -10.87 16.34
CA THR A 104 9.63 -10.79 14.87
C THR A 104 8.23 -10.48 14.34
N LYS A 105 8.15 -9.85 13.15
CA LYS A 105 6.88 -9.55 12.47
C LYS A 105 5.95 -10.78 12.43
N GLU A 106 6.54 -11.96 12.27
CA GLU A 106 5.81 -13.23 12.24
C GLU A 106 5.23 -13.61 13.61
N VAL A 107 5.95 -13.39 14.70
CA VAL A 107 5.44 -13.66 16.07
C VAL A 107 4.27 -12.75 16.39
N LYS A 108 4.35 -11.46 16.04
CA LYS A 108 3.22 -10.51 16.21
C LYS A 108 2.00 -10.95 15.41
N LYS A 109 2.20 -11.39 14.17
CA LYS A 109 1.12 -11.91 13.31
C LYS A 109 0.46 -13.15 13.94
N GLN A 110 1.25 -14.09 14.47
CA GLN A 110 0.73 -15.28 15.13
C GLN A 110 -0.05 -14.95 16.40
N GLU A 111 0.43 -14.00 17.20
CA GLU A 111 -0.28 -13.54 18.41
C GLU A 111 -1.62 -12.87 18.04
N GLU A 112 -1.64 -12.06 16.98
CA GLU A 112 -2.85 -11.44 16.46
C GLU A 112 -3.87 -12.48 15.98
N LEU A 113 -3.44 -13.48 15.22
CA LEU A 113 -4.31 -14.57 14.78
C LEU A 113 -4.88 -15.40 15.96
N LYS A 114 -4.08 -15.67 17.00
CA LYS A 114 -4.57 -16.34 18.22
C LYS A 114 -5.62 -15.48 18.93
N ARG A 115 -5.41 -14.17 19.04
CA ARG A 115 -6.36 -13.24 19.62
C ARG A 115 -7.67 -13.20 18.83
N VAL A 116 -7.58 -13.12 17.49
CA VAL A 116 -8.74 -13.22 16.59
C VAL A 116 -9.46 -14.54 16.78
N GLN A 117 -8.75 -15.66 16.80
CA GLN A 117 -9.33 -17.00 17.01
C GLN A 117 -10.10 -17.08 18.32
N SER A 118 -9.62 -16.48 19.41
CA SER A 118 -10.32 -16.48 20.70
C SER A 118 -11.67 -15.75 20.63
N ARG A 119 -11.85 -14.84 19.67
CA ARG A 119 -13.11 -14.10 19.43
C ARG A 119 -14.13 -14.86 18.60
N ALA A 120 -13.80 -16.04 18.06
CA ALA A 120 -14.76 -16.87 17.33
C ALA A 120 -16.05 -17.15 18.16
N LYS A 121 -15.91 -17.24 19.49
CA LYS A 121 -17.04 -17.40 20.42
C LYS A 121 -18.05 -16.24 20.42
N THR A 122 -17.67 -15.07 19.90
CA THR A 122 -18.58 -13.91 19.79
C THR A 122 -19.42 -13.93 18.52
N ILE A 123 -19.12 -14.85 17.59
CA ILE A 123 -19.81 -14.99 16.30
C ILE A 123 -21.02 -15.92 16.47
N ASP A 124 -22.14 -15.49 15.97
CA ASP A 124 -23.34 -16.32 15.91
C ASP A 124 -23.25 -17.33 14.73
N PHE A 125 -22.52 -18.42 14.93
CA PHE A 125 -22.39 -19.48 13.92
C PHE A 125 -23.71 -20.21 13.63
N LYS A 126 -24.71 -20.12 14.52
CA LYS A 126 -26.03 -20.69 14.25
C LYS A 126 -26.69 -20.01 13.05
N THR A 127 -26.53 -18.69 12.95
CA THR A 127 -27.04 -17.91 11.80
C THR A 127 -26.05 -17.90 10.63
N LEU A 128 -24.76 -17.76 10.92
CA LEU A 128 -23.71 -17.71 9.90
C LEU A 128 -23.57 -19.03 9.13
N GLY A 129 -23.76 -20.14 9.81
CA GLY A 129 -23.45 -21.49 9.35
C GLY A 129 -22.06 -21.93 9.78
N GLU A 130 -21.93 -23.20 10.11
CA GLU A 130 -20.63 -23.79 10.40
C GLU A 130 -19.87 -24.10 9.11
N ALA A 131 -18.55 -24.12 9.19
CA ALA A 131 -17.73 -24.54 8.07
C ALA A 131 -17.96 -26.03 7.78
N THR A 132 -18.18 -26.37 6.51
CA THR A 132 -18.29 -27.77 6.10
C THR A 132 -16.98 -28.49 6.37
N SER A 133 -17.00 -29.45 7.27
CA SER A 133 -15.81 -30.19 7.67
C SER A 133 -16.08 -31.67 7.88
N SER A 134 -15.03 -32.48 7.82
CA SER A 134 -15.06 -33.89 8.13
C SER A 134 -13.67 -34.33 8.63
N THR A 135 -13.56 -35.47 9.29
CA THR A 135 -12.27 -36.07 9.67
C THR A 135 -11.80 -37.04 8.61
N LEU A 136 -10.46 -37.20 8.50
CA LEU A 136 -9.89 -38.26 7.69
C LEU A 136 -10.26 -39.64 8.25
N LYS A 137 -10.65 -40.55 7.39
CA LYS A 137 -10.99 -41.94 7.73
C LYS A 137 -9.76 -42.85 7.81
N SER A 138 -8.72 -42.51 7.06
CA SER A 138 -7.45 -43.23 7.01
C SER A 138 -6.27 -42.25 7.00
N GLU A 139 -5.08 -42.73 7.36
CA GLU A 139 -3.84 -41.95 7.21
C GLU A 139 -3.61 -41.59 5.76
N VAL A 140 -3.17 -40.36 5.50
CA VAL A 140 -2.90 -39.84 4.19
C VAL A 140 -1.43 -39.45 4.08
N LYS A 141 -0.73 -39.99 3.09
CA LYS A 141 0.70 -39.70 2.82
C LYS A 141 0.86 -38.47 1.93
N LYS A 142 2.03 -37.84 2.02
CA LYS A 142 2.41 -36.75 1.13
C LYS A 142 2.23 -37.16 -0.34
N GLY A 143 1.56 -36.30 -1.12
CA GLY A 143 1.33 -36.51 -2.54
C GLY A 143 0.21 -37.50 -2.87
N ALA A 144 -0.56 -38.01 -1.90
CA ALA A 144 -1.71 -38.85 -2.17
C ALA A 144 -2.73 -38.12 -3.05
N THR A 145 -3.37 -38.85 -3.96
CA THR A 145 -4.35 -38.34 -4.94
C THR A 145 -5.79 -38.62 -4.56
N THR A 146 -6.02 -39.27 -3.43
CA THR A 146 -7.34 -39.57 -2.88
C THR A 146 -7.36 -39.31 -1.38
N LEU A 147 -8.47 -38.75 -0.88
CA LEU A 147 -8.74 -38.55 0.53
C LEU A 147 -10.05 -39.25 0.90
N GLU A 148 -10.00 -40.19 1.82
CA GLU A 148 -11.21 -40.72 2.44
C GLU A 148 -11.56 -39.91 3.69
N VAL A 149 -12.74 -39.29 3.67
CA VAL A 149 -13.29 -38.56 4.83
C VAL A 149 -14.44 -39.35 5.46
N ALA A 150 -14.71 -39.09 6.73
CA ALA A 150 -15.78 -39.77 7.46
C ALA A 150 -17.16 -39.47 6.86
N ASN A 151 -17.39 -38.25 6.39
CA ASN A 151 -18.63 -37.81 5.75
C ASN A 151 -18.32 -36.76 4.69
N ALA A 152 -18.58 -37.04 3.42
CA ALA A 152 -18.44 -36.11 2.30
C ALA A 152 -19.77 -35.60 1.75
N LYS A 153 -20.87 -35.78 2.45
CA LYS A 153 -22.23 -35.43 1.95
C LYS A 153 -22.29 -33.98 1.49
N GLU A 154 -21.79 -33.06 2.31
CA GLU A 154 -21.83 -31.62 2.08
C GLU A 154 -20.63 -31.10 1.23
N PHE A 155 -19.70 -31.99 0.84
CA PHE A 155 -18.59 -31.62 -0.04
C PHE A 155 -19.08 -31.59 -1.49
N ALA A 156 -18.72 -30.56 -2.24
CA ALA A 156 -19.01 -30.47 -3.66
C ALA A 156 -18.24 -31.52 -4.46
N GLN A 157 -18.58 -31.70 -5.76
CA GLN A 157 -17.92 -32.63 -6.67
C GLN A 157 -16.44 -32.27 -6.86
N ALA A 158 -16.10 -30.99 -6.84
CA ALA A 158 -14.74 -30.48 -6.86
C ALA A 158 -14.63 -29.28 -5.90
N GLY A 159 -13.43 -28.99 -5.42
CA GLY A 159 -13.26 -27.85 -4.51
C GLY A 159 -11.88 -27.74 -3.89
N THR A 160 -11.80 -26.90 -2.87
CA THR A 160 -10.61 -26.67 -2.05
C THR A 160 -10.92 -26.90 -0.59
N ALA A 161 -9.98 -27.48 0.14
CA ALA A 161 -10.08 -27.67 1.58
C ALA A 161 -8.72 -27.44 2.26
N SER A 162 -8.75 -27.21 3.59
CA SER A 162 -7.59 -27.39 4.43
C SER A 162 -7.65 -28.71 5.16
N ILE A 163 -6.54 -29.46 5.16
CA ILE A 163 -6.35 -30.59 6.09
C ILE A 163 -5.49 -30.06 7.22
N SER A 164 -5.89 -30.23 8.45
CA SER A 164 -5.16 -29.74 9.63
C SER A 164 -5.18 -30.72 10.78
N ASP A 165 -4.08 -30.71 11.55
CA ASP A 165 -3.90 -31.35 12.83
C ASP A 165 -3.02 -30.45 13.73
N ASP A 166 -2.64 -30.92 14.94
CA ASP A 166 -1.83 -30.18 15.90
C ASP A 166 -0.43 -29.78 15.37
N SER A 167 0.06 -30.51 14.34
CA SER A 167 1.40 -30.29 13.77
C SER A 167 1.39 -29.35 12.55
N GLY A 168 0.21 -28.92 12.06
CA GLY A 168 0.07 -27.96 10.97
C GLY A 168 -1.02 -28.30 9.95
N ARG A 169 -0.96 -27.65 8.80
CA ARG A 169 -1.99 -27.77 7.75
C ARG A 169 -1.40 -27.91 6.34
N SER A 170 -2.20 -28.47 5.44
CA SER A 170 -2.01 -28.41 3.98
C SER A 170 -3.29 -27.89 3.33
N ILE A 171 -3.15 -27.10 2.27
CA ILE A 171 -4.28 -26.72 1.41
C ILE A 171 -4.31 -27.71 0.26
N VAL A 172 -5.47 -28.29 0.03
CA VAL A 172 -5.68 -29.32 -0.98
C VAL A 172 -6.82 -28.93 -1.91
N THR A 173 -6.73 -29.37 -3.15
CA THR A 173 -7.82 -29.31 -4.13
C THR A 173 -8.20 -30.70 -4.52
N TRP A 174 -9.46 -30.91 -4.93
CA TRP A 174 -9.93 -32.18 -5.51
C TRP A 174 -10.79 -31.89 -6.74
N THR A 175 -10.88 -32.86 -7.65
CA THR A 175 -11.59 -32.73 -8.92
C THR A 175 -12.73 -33.72 -9.09
N GLY A 176 -12.89 -34.66 -8.15
CA GLY A 176 -13.97 -35.64 -8.16
C GLY A 176 -14.33 -36.10 -6.74
N LYS A 177 -15.54 -36.64 -6.59
CA LYS A 177 -16.05 -37.20 -5.34
C LYS A 177 -16.82 -38.48 -5.63
N GLU A 178 -16.45 -39.57 -4.96
CA GLU A 178 -17.10 -40.89 -5.04
C GLU A 178 -17.45 -41.37 -3.63
N GLY A 179 -18.73 -41.24 -3.25
CA GLY A 179 -19.14 -41.49 -1.88
C GLY A 179 -18.44 -40.56 -0.89
N ASN A 180 -17.64 -41.12 0.00
CA ASN A 180 -16.84 -40.39 0.97
C ASN A 180 -15.38 -40.18 0.55
N ALA A 181 -15.01 -40.59 -0.67
CA ALA A 181 -13.69 -40.37 -1.23
C ALA A 181 -13.65 -39.10 -2.11
N LEU A 182 -12.72 -38.20 -1.83
CA LEU A 182 -12.36 -37.07 -2.70
C LEU A 182 -11.22 -37.54 -3.60
N THR A 183 -11.38 -37.41 -4.91
CA THR A 183 -10.46 -37.96 -5.93
C THR A 183 -9.80 -36.83 -6.73
N GLY A 184 -8.66 -37.14 -7.40
CA GLY A 184 -7.86 -36.12 -8.09
C GLY A 184 -7.26 -35.09 -7.16
N VAL A 185 -6.95 -35.48 -5.94
CA VAL A 185 -6.45 -34.59 -4.88
C VAL A 185 -5.03 -34.15 -5.20
N LYS A 186 -4.77 -32.87 -4.95
CA LYS A 186 -3.43 -32.24 -5.02
C LYS A 186 -3.21 -31.37 -3.79
N GLY A 187 -1.93 -31.10 -3.44
CA GLY A 187 -1.57 -30.18 -2.38
C GLY A 187 -1.27 -30.82 -1.03
N ILE A 188 -1.25 -32.15 -0.90
CA ILE A 188 -0.86 -32.82 0.34
C ILE A 188 0.65 -32.74 0.50
N THR A 189 1.11 -31.91 1.45
CA THR A 189 2.54 -31.59 1.63
C THR A 189 3.22 -32.46 2.69
N ARG A 190 2.45 -33.15 3.55
CA ARG A 190 2.94 -33.99 4.66
C ARG A 190 1.98 -35.15 4.95
N ILE A 191 2.31 -35.98 5.92
CA ILE A 191 1.44 -37.06 6.41
C ILE A 191 0.40 -36.48 7.37
N PHE A 192 -0.84 -36.94 7.27
CA PHE A 192 -1.96 -36.61 8.17
C PHE A 192 -2.60 -37.89 8.68
N GLY A 193 -2.81 -37.95 10.00
CA GLY A 193 -3.48 -39.09 10.64
C GLY A 193 -5.01 -39.01 10.58
N THR A 194 -5.68 -40.07 11.04
CA THR A 194 -7.14 -40.21 11.00
C THR A 194 -7.93 -39.16 11.79
N ALA A 195 -7.31 -38.51 12.77
CA ALA A 195 -7.96 -37.41 13.54
C ALA A 195 -7.88 -36.05 12.85
N SER A 196 -7.14 -35.95 11.71
CA SER A 196 -7.00 -34.67 11.00
C SER A 196 -8.31 -34.21 10.42
N ILE A 197 -8.57 -32.89 10.52
CA ILE A 197 -9.81 -32.27 10.07
C ILE A 197 -9.63 -31.76 8.64
N VAL A 198 -10.56 -32.10 7.76
CA VAL A 198 -10.68 -31.58 6.40
C VAL A 198 -11.80 -30.54 6.38
N THR A 199 -11.45 -29.25 6.22
CA THR A 199 -12.43 -28.16 6.20
C THR A 199 -12.49 -27.54 4.81
N VAL A 200 -13.68 -27.50 4.21
CA VAL A 200 -13.92 -26.88 2.91
C VAL A 200 -13.61 -25.39 2.95
N ARG A 201 -13.00 -24.87 1.89
CA ARG A 201 -12.61 -23.46 1.77
C ARG A 201 -12.87 -22.94 0.38
N ASP A 202 -13.32 -21.69 0.31
CA ASP A 202 -13.32 -20.89 -0.91
C ASP A 202 -12.11 -19.93 -0.90
N ASP A 203 -11.76 -19.39 -2.05
CA ASP A 203 -10.79 -18.29 -2.16
C ASP A 203 -11.50 -16.97 -1.81
N LEU A 204 -11.43 -16.60 -0.54
CA LEU A 204 -12.11 -15.39 -0.06
C LEU A 204 -11.52 -14.09 -0.62
N GLN A 205 -10.31 -14.14 -1.18
CA GLN A 205 -9.64 -12.96 -1.77
C GLN A 205 -10.32 -12.48 -3.06
N VAL A 206 -11.19 -13.29 -3.66
CA VAL A 206 -12.05 -12.87 -4.79
C VAL A 206 -13.04 -11.79 -4.38
N ILE A 207 -13.42 -11.74 -3.09
CA ILE A 207 -14.27 -10.68 -2.53
C ILE A 207 -13.42 -9.42 -2.34
N LYS A 208 -13.78 -8.34 -3.02
CA LYS A 208 -13.09 -7.05 -2.86
C LYS A 208 -13.09 -6.59 -1.41
N GLY A 209 -11.93 -6.19 -0.91
CA GLY A 209 -11.72 -5.80 0.49
C GLY A 209 -11.20 -6.94 1.38
N ILE A 210 -11.12 -8.17 0.87
CA ILE A 210 -10.51 -9.31 1.56
C ILE A 210 -9.13 -9.57 0.93
N GLY A 211 -8.08 -9.08 1.56
CA GLY A 211 -6.71 -9.41 1.21
C GLY A 211 -6.21 -10.65 1.97
N PRO A 212 -4.98 -11.14 1.68
CA PRO A 212 -4.44 -12.38 2.25
C PRO A 212 -4.50 -12.43 3.80
N PHE A 213 -4.18 -11.33 4.46
CA PHE A 213 -4.18 -11.30 5.94
C PHE A 213 -5.60 -11.27 6.53
N ILE A 214 -6.55 -10.61 5.86
CA ILE A 214 -7.95 -10.63 6.27
C ILE A 214 -8.54 -12.03 6.07
N GLU A 215 -8.23 -12.70 4.98
CA GLU A 215 -8.61 -14.09 4.78
C GLU A 215 -8.06 -15.00 5.88
N GLU A 216 -6.79 -14.84 6.29
CA GLU A 216 -6.22 -15.59 7.41
C GLU A 216 -7.00 -15.36 8.71
N LYS A 217 -7.40 -14.12 9.01
CA LYS A 217 -8.22 -13.77 10.18
C LYS A 217 -9.61 -14.40 10.10
N LEU A 218 -10.28 -14.32 8.95
CA LEU A 218 -11.58 -14.98 8.75
C LEU A 218 -11.48 -16.48 8.94
N ASN A 219 -10.45 -17.11 8.38
CA ASN A 219 -10.19 -18.53 8.56
C ASN A 219 -9.90 -18.89 10.03
N ALA A 220 -9.20 -18.04 10.77
CA ALA A 220 -8.95 -18.23 12.20
C ALA A 220 -10.26 -18.16 13.02
N LEU A 221 -11.24 -17.38 12.57
CA LEU A 221 -12.59 -17.36 13.14
C LEU A 221 -13.44 -18.58 12.76
N GLY A 222 -13.04 -19.39 11.77
CA GLY A 222 -13.86 -20.48 11.22
C GLY A 222 -14.76 -20.06 10.05
N ILE A 223 -14.52 -18.86 9.47
CA ILE A 223 -15.23 -18.37 8.28
C ILE A 223 -14.36 -18.69 7.08
N THR A 224 -14.75 -19.69 6.29
CA THR A 224 -13.90 -20.25 5.23
C THR A 224 -14.59 -20.32 3.87
N THR A 225 -15.89 -20.01 3.79
CA THR A 225 -16.68 -20.17 2.57
C THR A 225 -17.49 -18.93 2.20
N TYR A 226 -17.78 -18.77 0.90
CA TYR A 226 -18.69 -17.74 0.41
C TYR A 226 -20.08 -17.87 1.04
N ARG A 227 -20.54 -19.10 1.29
CA ARG A 227 -21.85 -19.33 1.92
C ARG A 227 -21.93 -18.69 3.30
N GLN A 228 -20.90 -18.84 4.12
CA GLN A 228 -20.85 -18.19 5.43
C GLN A 228 -20.88 -16.66 5.31
N ILE A 229 -20.08 -16.10 4.39
CA ILE A 229 -20.07 -14.64 4.18
C ILE A 229 -21.41 -14.16 3.63
N ALA A 230 -22.03 -14.86 2.70
CA ALA A 230 -23.36 -14.54 2.15
C ALA A 230 -24.47 -14.52 3.22
N ASN A 231 -24.34 -15.34 4.26
CA ASN A 231 -25.31 -15.41 5.37
C ASN A 231 -25.15 -14.27 6.38
N MET A 232 -24.15 -13.39 6.25
CA MET A 232 -24.00 -12.27 7.17
C MET A 232 -25.17 -11.30 7.06
N ASN A 233 -25.85 -11.08 8.17
CA ASN A 233 -26.77 -9.96 8.36
C ASN A 233 -26.02 -8.79 9.02
N ALA A 234 -26.66 -7.63 9.16
CA ALA A 234 -26.03 -6.43 9.72
C ALA A 234 -25.37 -6.62 11.10
N LYS A 235 -25.94 -7.51 11.95
CA LYS A 235 -25.37 -7.86 13.25
C LYS A 235 -24.09 -8.68 13.09
N LEU A 236 -24.12 -9.69 12.24
CA LEU A 236 -22.94 -10.53 11.95
C LEU A 236 -21.83 -9.75 11.28
N GLU A 237 -22.17 -8.85 10.35
CA GLU A 237 -21.16 -7.95 9.74
C GLU A 237 -20.41 -7.13 10.80
N THR A 238 -21.14 -6.63 11.81
CA THR A 238 -20.52 -5.91 12.94
C THR A 238 -19.66 -6.85 13.80
N GLN A 239 -20.20 -8.01 14.20
CA GLN A 239 -19.47 -8.99 15.01
C GLN A 239 -18.17 -9.46 14.32
N VAL A 240 -18.24 -9.77 13.02
CA VAL A 240 -17.08 -10.20 12.24
C VAL A 240 -16.07 -9.05 12.12
N ASN A 241 -16.53 -7.83 11.83
CA ASN A 241 -15.67 -6.66 11.72
C ASN A 241 -14.87 -6.40 13.02
N GLU A 242 -15.54 -6.50 14.17
CA GLU A 242 -14.91 -6.37 15.49
C GLU A 242 -13.96 -7.54 15.79
N ALA A 243 -14.38 -8.78 15.47
CA ALA A 243 -13.60 -9.97 15.74
C ALA A 243 -12.28 -10.02 14.97
N ILE A 244 -12.25 -9.56 13.72
CA ILE A 244 -11.02 -9.49 12.91
C ILE A 244 -10.20 -8.21 13.19
N GLU A 245 -10.61 -7.38 14.15
CA GLU A 245 -9.93 -6.11 14.46
C GLU A 245 -9.73 -5.26 13.19
N PHE A 246 -10.82 -5.06 12.45
CA PHE A 246 -10.78 -4.32 11.21
C PHE A 246 -11.53 -2.98 11.34
N PHE A 247 -11.23 -2.04 10.45
CA PHE A 247 -11.87 -0.72 10.51
C PHE A 247 -13.39 -0.83 10.66
N PRO A 248 -14.00 -0.15 11.64
CA PRO A 248 -15.42 -0.25 11.90
C PRO A 248 -16.27 -0.02 10.66
N GLY A 249 -17.24 -0.90 10.45
CA GLY A 249 -18.19 -0.81 9.34
C GLY A 249 -17.65 -1.22 7.96
N ARG A 250 -16.37 -1.64 7.84
CA ARG A 250 -15.78 -1.98 6.55
C ARG A 250 -16.39 -3.22 5.92
N VAL A 251 -16.72 -4.25 6.69
CA VAL A 251 -17.38 -5.46 6.20
C VAL A 251 -18.70 -5.12 5.48
N LYS A 252 -19.51 -4.25 6.10
CA LYS A 252 -20.78 -3.76 5.54
C LYS A 252 -20.56 -2.84 4.33
N ARG A 253 -19.66 -1.86 4.45
CA ARG A 253 -19.38 -0.88 3.39
C ARG A 253 -18.86 -1.55 2.13
N ASP A 254 -17.93 -2.49 2.28
CA ASP A 254 -17.35 -3.24 1.17
C ASP A 254 -18.33 -4.32 0.66
N GLN A 255 -19.52 -4.44 1.26
CA GLN A 255 -20.62 -5.31 0.85
C GLN A 255 -20.20 -6.78 0.68
N TRP A 256 -19.40 -7.31 1.61
CA TRP A 256 -18.90 -8.69 1.49
C TRP A 256 -19.99 -9.71 1.34
N ALA A 257 -21.10 -9.57 2.11
CA ALA A 257 -22.25 -10.48 2.01
C ALA A 257 -22.88 -10.46 0.61
N ASN A 258 -23.07 -9.28 0.01
CA ASN A 258 -23.62 -9.15 -1.33
C ASN A 258 -22.68 -9.69 -2.41
N GLN A 259 -21.38 -9.42 -2.30
CA GLN A 259 -20.39 -9.98 -3.21
C GLN A 259 -20.36 -11.52 -3.13
N ALA A 260 -20.42 -12.09 -1.92
CA ALA A 260 -20.45 -13.53 -1.74
C ALA A 260 -21.73 -14.16 -2.34
N LYS A 261 -22.89 -13.51 -2.20
CA LYS A 261 -24.14 -13.95 -2.84
C LYS A 261 -24.02 -14.01 -4.36
N ILE A 262 -23.39 -12.99 -4.97
CA ILE A 262 -23.14 -12.98 -6.43
C ILE A 262 -22.23 -14.15 -6.83
N LEU A 263 -21.18 -14.44 -6.05
CA LEU A 263 -20.28 -15.58 -6.30
C LEU A 263 -21.01 -16.93 -6.18
N LEU A 264 -22.10 -16.99 -5.41
CA LEU A 264 -22.98 -18.15 -5.30
C LEU A 264 -24.07 -18.19 -6.39
N GLY A 265 -24.09 -17.22 -7.32
CA GLY A 265 -25.05 -17.14 -8.42
C GLY A 265 -26.38 -16.47 -8.06
N GLU A 266 -26.45 -15.76 -6.92
CA GLU A 266 -27.65 -15.00 -6.54
C GLU A 266 -27.71 -13.65 -7.27
N ASP A 267 -28.88 -13.22 -7.72
CA ASP A 267 -29.08 -11.90 -8.37
C ASP A 267 -29.19 -10.79 -7.31
N VAL A 268 -28.03 -10.20 -6.98
CA VAL A 268 -27.90 -9.11 -6.01
C VAL A 268 -27.21 -7.92 -6.64
N LYS A 269 -27.77 -6.73 -6.46
CA LYS A 269 -27.15 -5.47 -6.91
C LYS A 269 -26.21 -4.93 -5.85
N LEU A 270 -25.00 -4.53 -6.28
CA LEU A 270 -24.03 -3.84 -5.43
C LEU A 270 -24.28 -2.32 -5.47
N ASP A 271 -24.07 -1.66 -4.35
CA ASP A 271 -23.96 -0.20 -4.28
C ASP A 271 -22.59 0.23 -4.81
N GLU A 272 -22.54 0.66 -6.07
CA GLU A 272 -21.31 1.10 -6.73
C GLU A 272 -20.66 2.30 -6.04
N LYS A 273 -21.45 3.18 -5.41
CA LYS A 273 -20.92 4.34 -4.69
C LYS A 273 -20.15 3.89 -3.46
N ALA A 274 -20.72 2.95 -2.68
CA ALA A 274 -20.04 2.39 -1.51
C ALA A 274 -18.76 1.64 -1.91
N LEU A 275 -18.78 0.88 -3.02
CA LEU A 275 -17.59 0.18 -3.52
C LEU A 275 -16.47 1.15 -3.94
N LYS A 276 -16.81 2.25 -4.62
CA LYS A 276 -15.83 3.28 -4.98
C LYS A 276 -15.21 3.93 -3.74
N GLN A 277 -16.00 4.20 -2.71
CA GLN A 277 -15.48 4.70 -1.43
C GLN A 277 -14.56 3.67 -0.76
N ALA A 278 -14.90 2.39 -0.81
CA ALA A 278 -14.06 1.31 -0.30
C ALA A 278 -12.71 1.24 -1.01
N GLU A 279 -12.69 1.30 -2.33
CA GLU A 279 -11.46 1.32 -3.15
C GLU A 279 -10.60 2.56 -2.83
N GLU A 280 -11.22 3.72 -2.64
CA GLU A 280 -10.53 4.95 -2.25
C GLU A 280 -9.84 4.79 -0.88
N LEU A 281 -10.54 4.25 0.12
CA LEU A 281 -9.97 4.05 1.45
C LEU A 281 -8.87 2.99 1.47
N GLU A 282 -8.97 1.95 0.64
CA GLU A 282 -7.88 0.98 0.47
C GLU A 282 -6.63 1.64 -0.13
N ARG A 283 -6.80 2.50 -1.14
CA ARG A 283 -5.70 3.27 -1.72
C ARG A 283 -5.07 4.20 -0.68
N ILE A 284 -5.89 4.91 0.08
CA ILE A 284 -5.44 5.81 1.15
C ILE A 284 -4.67 5.06 2.23
N SER A 285 -5.10 3.87 2.63
CA SER A 285 -4.39 3.09 3.67
C SER A 285 -2.93 2.78 3.29
N LYS A 286 -2.64 2.63 2.00
CA LYS A 286 -1.27 2.44 1.50
C LYS A 286 -0.40 3.68 1.63
N ASN A 287 -1.01 4.87 1.69
CA ASN A 287 -0.30 6.14 1.86
C ASN A 287 0.19 6.34 3.32
N ALA A 288 -0.19 5.48 4.26
CA ALA A 288 0.26 5.56 5.66
C ALA A 288 1.79 5.52 5.80
N GLU A 289 2.49 4.82 4.88
CA GLU A 289 3.96 4.76 4.85
C GLU A 289 4.63 6.13 4.64
N SER A 290 3.89 7.12 4.10
CA SER A 290 4.39 8.47 3.86
C SER A 290 4.24 9.40 5.08
N ILE A 291 3.72 8.91 6.20
CA ILE A 291 3.45 9.71 7.42
C ILE A 291 4.50 9.41 8.49
N ASP A 292 5.02 10.47 9.11
CA ASP A 292 5.92 10.35 10.25
C ASP A 292 5.17 10.00 11.54
N PHE A 293 4.91 8.70 11.73
CA PHE A 293 4.32 8.18 12.96
C PHE A 293 5.24 8.23 14.18
N ALA A 294 6.54 8.47 13.99
CA ALA A 294 7.45 8.64 15.13
C ALA A 294 7.13 9.94 15.87
N THR A 295 6.78 10.99 15.13
CA THR A 295 6.35 12.29 15.71
C THR A 295 4.85 12.30 16.03
N LEU A 296 4.02 11.74 15.14
CA LEU A 296 2.56 11.73 15.30
C LEU A 296 2.11 10.90 16.51
N GLY A 297 2.83 9.83 16.80
CA GLY A 297 2.43 8.81 17.77
C GLY A 297 1.69 7.64 17.11
N VAL A 298 1.68 6.51 17.82
CA VAL A 298 0.99 5.28 17.40
C VAL A 298 -0.14 5.02 18.37
N ALA A 299 -1.34 4.81 17.85
CA ALA A 299 -2.52 4.43 18.60
C ALA A 299 -3.17 3.18 18.01
N THR A 300 -3.99 2.50 18.80
CA THR A 300 -4.76 1.34 18.37
C THR A 300 -6.21 1.73 18.07
N LEU A 301 -6.93 0.85 17.39
CA LEU A 301 -8.34 1.08 17.09
C LEU A 301 -9.21 1.17 18.36
N ASP A 302 -8.80 0.49 19.44
CA ASP A 302 -9.53 0.50 20.71
C ASP A 302 -9.43 1.85 21.44
N GLU A 303 -8.41 2.66 21.10
CA GLU A 303 -8.19 4.02 21.63
C GLU A 303 -8.89 5.11 20.80
N LYS A 304 -9.65 4.71 19.80
CA LYS A 304 -10.26 5.59 18.81
C LYS A 304 -11.16 6.67 19.42
N ASP A 305 -10.88 7.93 19.08
CA ASP A 305 -11.75 9.07 19.32
C ASP A 305 -12.72 9.32 18.16
N ASP A 306 -13.81 10.01 18.42
CA ASP A 306 -14.69 10.52 17.35
C ASP A 306 -14.08 11.78 16.71
N LEU A 307 -13.25 11.59 15.69
CA LEU A 307 -12.60 12.68 14.98
C LEU A 307 -13.58 13.62 14.26
N GLN A 308 -14.87 13.24 14.11
CA GLN A 308 -15.89 14.10 13.50
C GLN A 308 -16.25 15.31 14.37
N THR A 309 -15.86 15.30 15.66
CA THR A 309 -15.99 16.45 16.55
C THR A 309 -15.07 17.60 16.18
N ILE A 310 -14.01 17.34 15.41
CA ILE A 310 -13.11 18.36 14.85
C ILE A 310 -13.81 19.01 13.65
N LYS A 311 -14.02 20.33 13.73
CA LYS A 311 -14.63 21.07 12.64
C LYS A 311 -13.80 20.94 11.35
N GLY A 312 -14.45 20.53 10.28
CA GLY A 312 -13.81 20.27 8.99
C GLY A 312 -13.54 18.77 8.72
N ILE A 313 -13.72 17.92 9.72
CA ILE A 313 -13.65 16.46 9.58
C ILE A 313 -15.07 15.89 9.52
N GLY A 314 -15.57 15.63 8.33
CA GLY A 314 -16.83 14.90 8.15
C GLY A 314 -16.63 13.37 8.19
N PRO A 315 -17.72 12.57 8.14
CA PRO A 315 -17.67 11.12 8.28
C PRO A 315 -16.64 10.45 7.36
N PHE A 316 -16.62 10.81 6.10
CA PHE A 316 -15.70 10.20 5.13
C PHE A 316 -14.23 10.63 5.31
N ILE A 317 -13.99 11.85 5.78
CA ILE A 317 -12.63 12.29 6.13
C ILE A 317 -12.13 11.56 7.39
N ALA A 318 -13.00 11.37 8.39
CA ALA A 318 -12.67 10.57 9.56
C ALA A 318 -12.29 9.14 9.16
N GLU A 319 -13.04 8.51 8.25
CA GLU A 319 -12.70 7.18 7.73
C GLU A 319 -11.34 7.16 7.01
N LYS A 320 -11.00 8.20 6.25
CA LYS A 320 -9.69 8.34 5.60
C LYS A 320 -8.55 8.44 6.63
N LEU A 321 -8.74 9.22 7.70
CA LEU A 321 -7.76 9.32 8.79
C LEU A 321 -7.60 7.98 9.51
N TYR A 322 -8.69 7.30 9.81
CA TYR A 322 -8.62 5.96 10.40
C TYR A 322 -7.95 4.94 9.48
N ALA A 323 -8.17 5.03 8.17
CA ALA A 323 -7.50 4.18 7.18
C ALA A 323 -5.97 4.40 7.15
N LEU A 324 -5.50 5.59 7.52
CA LEU A 324 -4.07 5.89 7.69
C LEU A 324 -3.50 5.43 9.04
N GLY A 325 -4.34 5.00 10.01
CA GLY A 325 -3.90 4.69 11.37
C GLY A 325 -3.90 5.90 12.32
N ILE A 326 -4.59 6.97 11.95
CA ILE A 326 -4.78 8.16 12.79
C ILE A 326 -6.14 8.03 13.47
N TYR A 327 -6.14 7.66 14.74
CA TYR A 327 -7.33 7.30 15.50
C TYR A 327 -7.72 8.30 16.57
N THR A 328 -6.76 9.06 17.14
CA THR A 328 -6.95 9.79 18.37
C THR A 328 -6.79 11.31 18.20
N PHE A 329 -7.42 12.09 19.11
CA PHE A 329 -7.19 13.52 19.20
C PHE A 329 -5.72 13.84 19.48
N GLU A 330 -5.04 13.01 20.28
CA GLU A 330 -3.61 13.17 20.57
C GLU A 330 -2.80 13.13 19.27
N GLN A 331 -3.00 12.11 18.44
CA GLN A 331 -2.31 12.02 17.15
C GLN A 331 -2.59 13.24 16.26
N VAL A 332 -3.85 13.62 16.09
CA VAL A 332 -4.18 14.81 15.30
C VAL A 332 -3.57 16.08 15.92
N GLY A 333 -3.55 16.17 17.25
CA GLY A 333 -2.94 17.27 17.99
C GLY A 333 -1.42 17.37 17.84
N ASN A 334 -0.74 16.25 17.61
CA ASN A 334 0.72 16.18 17.42
C ASN A 334 1.18 16.60 16.01
N MET A 335 0.26 16.87 15.08
CA MET A 335 0.62 17.33 13.74
C MET A 335 1.35 18.67 13.80
N ASN A 336 2.57 18.70 13.29
CA ASN A 336 3.27 19.91 12.92
C ASN A 336 2.97 20.26 11.45
N SER A 337 3.45 21.40 10.95
CA SER A 337 3.16 21.85 9.57
C SER A 337 3.59 20.85 8.50
N GLU A 338 4.65 20.08 8.72
CA GLU A 338 5.12 19.05 7.78
C GLU A 338 4.18 17.85 7.77
N ILE A 339 3.76 17.36 8.95
CA ILE A 339 2.81 16.25 9.08
C ILE A 339 1.44 16.65 8.55
N GLU A 340 0.99 17.88 8.78
CA GLU A 340 -0.25 18.40 8.19
C GLU A 340 -0.24 18.29 6.66
N GLU A 341 0.89 18.57 6.00
CA GLU A 341 1.04 18.42 4.56
C GLU A 341 1.08 16.94 4.14
N GLN A 342 1.82 16.09 4.88
CA GLN A 342 1.85 14.64 4.64
C GLN A 342 0.44 14.05 4.73
N VAL A 343 -0.30 14.35 5.79
CA VAL A 343 -1.68 13.89 6.00
C VAL A 343 -2.60 14.42 4.92
N ASN A 344 -2.53 15.73 4.60
CA ASN A 344 -3.35 16.32 3.55
C ASN A 344 -3.17 15.63 2.21
N LYS A 345 -1.92 15.31 1.85
CA LYS A 345 -1.59 14.55 0.64
C LYS A 345 -2.05 13.10 0.74
N ALA A 346 -1.82 12.45 1.90
CA ALA A 346 -2.14 11.05 2.09
C ALA A 346 -3.65 10.76 1.99
N ILE A 347 -4.51 11.65 2.53
CA ILE A 347 -5.97 11.53 2.39
C ILE A 347 -6.52 12.03 1.05
N GLU A 348 -5.63 12.44 0.13
CA GLU A 348 -6.01 12.99 -1.18
C GLU A 348 -7.02 14.14 -1.06
N PHE A 349 -6.74 15.09 -0.15
CA PHE A 349 -7.63 16.19 0.13
C PHE A 349 -7.12 17.50 -0.49
N PHE A 350 -8.01 18.50 -0.61
CA PHE A 350 -7.61 19.79 -1.19
C PHE A 350 -6.40 20.36 -0.45
N PRO A 351 -5.34 20.77 -1.16
CA PRO A 351 -4.10 21.24 -0.55
C PRO A 351 -4.31 22.32 0.50
N GLY A 352 -3.61 22.16 1.63
CA GLY A 352 -3.63 23.13 2.74
C GLY A 352 -4.88 23.15 3.61
N ARG A 353 -5.86 22.28 3.39
CA ARG A 353 -7.11 22.27 4.14
C ARG A 353 -6.94 21.83 5.60
N VAL A 354 -6.09 20.85 5.85
CA VAL A 354 -5.77 20.38 7.22
C VAL A 354 -5.28 21.55 8.09
N LYS A 355 -4.34 22.34 7.55
CA LYS A 355 -3.78 23.53 8.21
C LYS A 355 -4.80 24.66 8.32
N ARG A 356 -5.52 24.97 7.23
CA ARG A 356 -6.51 26.05 7.19
C ARG A 356 -7.63 25.84 8.20
N ASP A 357 -8.11 24.61 8.34
CA ASP A 357 -9.20 24.26 9.25
C ASP A 357 -8.67 23.99 10.67
N GLU A 358 -7.37 24.25 10.95
CA GLU A 358 -6.71 24.19 12.27
C GLU A 358 -6.95 22.87 13.04
N TRP A 359 -6.91 21.71 12.35
CA TRP A 359 -7.26 20.42 12.97
C TRP A 359 -6.39 20.11 14.18
N ALA A 360 -5.07 20.33 14.11
CA ALA A 360 -4.15 20.08 15.22
C ALA A 360 -4.50 20.91 16.47
N LYS A 361 -4.86 22.17 16.29
CA LYS A 361 -5.23 23.06 17.40
C LYS A 361 -6.55 22.64 18.05
N GLN A 362 -7.55 22.28 17.25
CA GLN A 362 -8.84 21.80 17.73
C GLN A 362 -8.67 20.48 18.47
N ALA A 363 -7.89 19.55 17.92
CA ALA A 363 -7.65 18.24 18.52
C ALA A 363 -6.92 18.33 19.86
N LYS A 364 -5.92 19.22 20.00
CA LYS A 364 -5.26 19.48 21.29
C LYS A 364 -6.25 19.88 22.37
N LYS A 365 -7.17 20.79 22.04
CA LYS A 365 -8.21 21.24 22.98
C LYS A 365 -9.12 20.07 23.39
N LEU A 366 -9.58 19.26 22.42
CA LEU A 366 -10.44 18.10 22.68
C LEU A 366 -9.71 17.03 23.50
N HIS A 367 -8.42 16.80 23.24
CA HIS A 367 -7.60 15.89 24.02
C HIS A 367 -7.44 16.34 25.48
N ASP A 368 -7.21 17.64 25.70
CA ASP A 368 -7.06 18.21 27.06
C ASP A 368 -8.39 18.20 27.83
N GLU A 369 -9.52 18.38 27.17
CA GLU A 369 -10.86 18.29 27.77
C GLU A 369 -11.25 16.84 28.14
N LYS A 370 -10.59 15.82 27.54
CA LYS A 370 -10.84 14.39 27.81
C LYS A 370 -10.06 13.88 29.03
N LYS A 371 -8.97 14.58 29.44
CA LYS A 371 -8.16 14.24 30.62
C LYS A 371 -8.86 14.65 31.90
#